data_c684dc400e0d3c7305fa7cd61fd4467e
#
_entry.id   c684dc400e0d3c7305fa7cd61fd4467e
#
_cell.length_a   1.000
_cell.length_b   1.000
_cell.length_c   1.000
_cell.angle_alpha   90.00
_cell.angle_beta   90.00
_cell.angle_gamma   90.00
#
_symmetry.space_group_name_H-M   'P 1'
#
loop_
_entity.id
_entity.type
_entity.pdbx_description
1 polymer ?
#
loop_
_entity_poly.entity_id
_entity_poly.type
_entity_poly.pdbx_seq_one_letter_code
_entity_poly.pdbx_strand_id
1 'polypeptide(L)'
;MKISKYVKIIKYIDNIVLYHTKEHSIIQFPKQVINNRTLIEDFIDKESLEAIKEMKYDADHDSEIDLNTALINKKKLFISVELNLSCNLRCPYCYQSGKHNGNIIKDSDLNSLCDYIKKVYKIQPFTDLYLKILGGEPTLVWNKLKKFCEDNKRICEEYGIRFHLLIDTNGTIIDRFTELKDFDSILFTIPVTYQQFHDKVRCDSKGNGTYDLIISNINKIKNMLPKSKIVIRFNVDKDNINYFENFLKDIKQKLSFLPLVSVNYTAELNGNAEFGTGLTYEEFVKWSSSVAIDSLLRIGLPVTISPIISIEECQFRSRYSLKLFSDGTVGSCAMSFFDKERTMISDLVKSIDCETNTFFQNKEKQSMMSEVQCLQCADIFICGGTCKLPCIKALDSDACAKKLYGISLEEFIPRFAFVLHILQFIP
;
A
#
# COMPACT_ATOMS: atom_id res chain seq x y z
N MET A 1 30.09 17.09 -13.17
CA MET A 1 29.27 16.94 -11.96
C MET A 1 29.24 15.48 -11.53
N LYS A 2 29.50 15.18 -10.25
CA LYS A 2 29.36 13.82 -9.71
C LYS A 2 27.90 13.54 -9.37
N ILE A 3 27.42 12.39 -9.81
CA ILE A 3 25.98 12.02 -9.63
C ILE A 3 25.76 11.47 -8.22
N SER A 4 24.66 11.88 -7.57
CA SER A 4 24.24 11.42 -6.25
C SER A 4 24.21 9.90 -6.14
N LYS A 5 24.56 9.35 -4.96
CA LYS A 5 24.45 7.90 -4.68
C LYS A 5 23.00 7.42 -4.74
N TYR A 6 22.01 8.30 -4.53
CA TYR A 6 20.58 8.00 -4.60
C TYR A 6 20.02 8.02 -6.02
N VAL A 7 20.84 8.32 -7.03
CA VAL A 7 20.47 8.24 -8.45
C VAL A 7 20.92 6.92 -9.03
N LYS A 8 19.98 6.15 -9.58
CA LYS A 8 20.27 4.94 -10.35
C LYS A 8 20.57 5.29 -11.79
N ILE A 9 21.66 4.74 -12.31
CA ILE A 9 22.09 4.91 -13.70
C ILE A 9 21.73 3.63 -14.45
N ILE A 10 20.76 3.73 -15.35
CA ILE A 10 20.22 2.59 -16.09
C ILE A 10 20.58 2.75 -17.55
N LYS A 11 21.24 1.75 -18.12
CA LYS A 11 21.57 1.71 -19.55
C LYS A 11 20.39 1.11 -20.32
N TYR A 12 19.85 1.87 -21.26
CA TYR A 12 18.73 1.43 -22.08
C TYR A 12 18.98 1.73 -23.55
N ILE A 13 19.21 0.69 -24.38
CA ILE A 13 19.57 0.77 -25.81
C ILE A 13 20.65 1.82 -26.04
N ASP A 14 20.35 2.97 -26.61
CA ASP A 14 21.28 4.07 -26.91
C ASP A 14 21.21 5.23 -25.90
N ASN A 15 20.43 5.07 -24.85
CA ASN A 15 20.21 6.07 -23.81
C ASN A 15 20.67 5.60 -22.42
N ILE A 16 20.81 6.58 -21.52
CA ILE A 16 20.94 6.37 -20.09
C ILE A 16 19.79 7.03 -19.41
N VAL A 17 19.13 6.30 -18.52
CA VAL A 17 18.09 6.82 -17.65
C VAL A 17 18.68 7.01 -16.26
N LEU A 18 18.55 8.22 -15.73
CA LEU A 18 18.82 8.55 -14.34
C LEU A 18 17.51 8.54 -13.57
N TYR A 19 17.39 7.66 -12.61
CA TYR A 19 16.26 7.60 -11.70
C TYR A 19 16.66 8.04 -10.30
N HIS A 20 16.11 9.15 -9.82
CA HIS A 20 16.35 9.62 -8.45
C HIS A 20 15.42 8.89 -7.48
N THR A 21 15.98 8.04 -6.62
CA THR A 21 15.23 7.13 -5.77
C THR A 21 14.42 7.82 -4.67
N LYS A 22 14.84 9.01 -4.23
CA LYS A 22 14.14 9.82 -3.21
C LYS A 22 13.06 10.70 -3.81
N GLU A 23 13.41 11.42 -4.89
CA GLU A 23 12.48 12.38 -5.51
C GLU A 23 11.54 11.72 -6.53
N HIS A 24 11.73 10.42 -6.80
CA HIS A 24 10.96 9.64 -7.77
C HIS A 24 10.90 10.27 -9.16
N SER A 25 11.96 10.98 -9.54
CA SER A 25 12.09 11.67 -10.82
C SER A 25 12.98 10.90 -11.78
N ILE A 26 12.78 11.14 -13.08
CA ILE A 26 13.51 10.46 -14.16
C ILE A 26 14.01 11.50 -15.15
N ILE A 27 15.28 11.35 -15.55
CA ILE A 27 15.89 12.11 -16.63
C ILE A 27 16.55 11.12 -17.59
N GLN A 28 16.42 11.35 -18.89
CA GLN A 28 17.03 10.51 -19.91
C GLN A 28 18.06 11.29 -20.71
N PHE A 29 19.20 10.66 -20.97
CA PHE A 29 20.28 11.21 -21.77
C PHE A 29 20.85 10.21 -22.78
N PRO A 30 21.52 10.67 -23.86
CA PRO A 30 22.39 9.83 -24.67
C PRO A 30 23.52 9.22 -23.85
N LYS A 31 23.98 8.01 -24.21
CA LYS A 31 25.01 7.27 -23.46
C LYS A 31 26.32 8.04 -23.21
N GLN A 32 26.67 8.93 -24.13
CA GLN A 32 27.91 9.68 -24.11
C GLN A 32 28.01 10.68 -22.96
N VAL A 33 26.90 11.07 -22.37
CA VAL A 33 26.79 12.12 -21.34
C VAL A 33 27.31 11.67 -19.97
N ILE A 34 27.48 10.36 -19.75
CA ILE A 34 27.88 9.82 -18.43
C ILE A 34 29.08 8.90 -18.54
N ASN A 35 30.06 9.17 -17.69
CA ASN A 35 31.24 8.31 -17.48
C ASN A 35 31.45 8.07 -15.98
N ASN A 36 31.48 6.80 -15.53
CA ASN A 36 31.76 6.40 -14.15
C ASN A 36 31.02 7.24 -13.08
N ARG A 37 29.69 7.40 -13.20
CA ARG A 37 28.86 8.24 -12.33
C ARG A 37 29.22 9.74 -12.36
N THR A 38 29.88 10.20 -13.38
CA THR A 38 30.16 11.61 -13.60
C THR A 38 29.44 12.07 -14.86
N LEU A 39 28.61 13.11 -14.70
CA LEU A 39 27.96 13.77 -15.83
C LEU A 39 28.99 14.62 -16.56
N ILE A 40 29.10 14.43 -17.87
CA ILE A 40 30.03 15.19 -18.73
C ILE A 40 29.30 16.46 -19.19
N GLU A 41 29.64 17.58 -18.56
CA GLU A 41 28.91 18.86 -18.69
C GLU A 41 28.98 19.44 -20.12
N ASP A 42 30.04 19.10 -20.86
CA ASP A 42 30.21 19.56 -22.25
C ASP A 42 29.15 19.06 -23.25
N PHE A 43 28.39 18.04 -22.85
CA PHE A 43 27.28 17.48 -23.66
C PHE A 43 25.91 17.95 -23.24
N ILE A 44 25.82 18.88 -22.26
CA ILE A 44 24.56 19.35 -21.69
C ILE A 44 24.52 20.86 -21.72
N ASP A 45 23.44 21.44 -22.21
CA ASP A 45 23.25 22.88 -22.17
C ASP A 45 23.15 23.39 -20.71
N LYS A 46 23.45 24.67 -20.52
CA LYS A 46 23.54 25.27 -19.20
C LYS A 46 22.20 25.23 -18.43
N GLU A 47 21.08 25.41 -19.11
CA GLU A 47 19.73 25.41 -18.50
C GLU A 47 19.39 24.02 -17.99
N SER A 48 19.62 22.99 -18.82
CA SER A 48 19.45 21.58 -18.42
C SER A 48 20.34 21.19 -17.26
N LEU A 49 21.59 21.69 -17.21
CA LEU A 49 22.52 21.42 -16.11
C LEU A 49 22.05 22.06 -14.81
N GLU A 50 21.54 23.29 -14.87
CA GLU A 50 20.95 23.97 -13.70
C GLU A 50 19.72 23.23 -13.19
N ALA A 51 18.80 22.82 -14.07
CA ALA A 51 17.63 22.03 -13.72
C ALA A 51 18.00 20.69 -13.05
N ILE A 52 19.04 20.00 -13.54
CA ILE A 52 19.53 18.76 -12.92
C ILE A 52 20.04 19.01 -11.50
N LYS A 53 20.72 20.12 -11.24
CA LYS A 53 21.19 20.52 -9.90
C LYS A 53 20.02 20.88 -8.99
N GLU A 54 19.06 21.66 -9.46
CA GLU A 54 17.84 21.96 -8.70
C GLU A 54 17.05 20.72 -8.32
N MET A 55 17.04 19.70 -9.17
CA MET A 55 16.44 18.39 -8.90
C MET A 55 17.32 17.50 -7.99
N LYS A 56 18.44 18.01 -7.48
CA LYS A 56 19.35 17.33 -6.53
C LYS A 56 19.97 16.03 -7.05
N TYR A 57 20.24 15.94 -8.33
CA TYR A 57 20.90 14.77 -8.93
C TYR A 57 22.41 14.70 -8.68
N ASP A 58 23.01 15.76 -8.15
CA ASP A 58 24.41 15.82 -7.79
C ASP A 58 24.70 15.25 -6.39
N ALA A 59 25.96 14.86 -6.17
CA ALA A 59 26.40 14.24 -4.93
C ALA A 59 26.58 15.26 -3.76
N ASP A 60 26.52 16.55 -4.03
CA ASP A 60 26.76 17.59 -3.02
C ASP A 60 25.60 17.63 -2.00
N HIS A 61 24.41 17.23 -2.42
CA HIS A 61 23.21 17.14 -1.57
C HIS A 61 23.09 15.84 -0.78
N ASP A 62 23.96 14.84 -0.99
CA ASP A 62 23.87 13.53 -0.32
C ASP A 62 24.04 13.62 1.20
N SER A 63 24.84 14.58 1.69
CA SER A 63 25.11 14.81 3.13
C SER A 63 24.01 15.54 3.85
N GLU A 64 23.11 16.24 3.15
CA GLU A 64 22.03 17.02 3.72
C GLU A 64 20.81 16.16 4.09
N ILE A 65 20.82 14.89 3.71
CA ILE A 65 19.67 14.00 3.89
C ILE A 65 19.72 13.36 5.28
N ASP A 66 18.92 13.88 6.20
CA ASP A 66 18.57 13.16 7.41
C ASP A 66 17.54 12.08 7.08
N LEU A 67 18.03 10.84 6.96
CA LEU A 67 17.23 9.67 6.60
C LEU A 67 16.09 9.42 7.60
N ASN A 68 16.30 9.66 8.88
CA ASN A 68 15.28 9.42 9.90
C ASN A 68 14.12 10.41 9.73
N THR A 69 14.41 11.68 9.40
CA THR A 69 13.38 12.67 9.10
C THR A 69 12.77 12.49 7.73
N ALA A 70 13.56 12.13 6.70
CA ALA A 70 13.09 11.93 5.33
C ALA A 70 12.16 10.71 5.17
N LEU A 71 12.30 9.71 6.04
CA LEU A 71 11.49 8.48 6.02
C LEU A 71 10.23 8.57 6.88
N ILE A 72 10.03 9.65 7.63
CA ILE A 72 8.84 9.86 8.46
C ILE A 72 7.86 10.78 7.74
N ASN A 73 6.70 10.24 7.38
CA ASN A 73 5.62 11.08 6.85
C ASN A 73 4.88 11.79 7.98
N LYS A 74 5.00 13.12 8.03
CA LYS A 74 4.31 13.99 9.01
C LYS A 74 3.04 14.62 8.45
N LYS A 75 2.80 14.56 7.13
CA LYS A 75 1.68 15.23 6.46
C LYS A 75 0.45 14.36 6.26
N LYS A 76 0.60 13.04 6.34
CA LYS A 76 -0.48 12.07 6.11
C LYS A 76 -0.70 11.24 7.37
N LEU A 77 -1.95 11.13 7.82
CA LEU A 77 -2.34 10.23 8.91
C LEU A 77 -3.09 9.03 8.32
N PHE A 78 -2.58 7.82 8.54
CA PHE A 78 -3.19 6.57 8.10
C PHE A 78 -3.83 5.84 9.28
N ILE A 79 -5.13 5.68 9.23
CA ILE A 79 -5.90 4.93 10.24
C ILE A 79 -6.58 3.76 9.56
N SER A 80 -6.36 2.56 10.06
CA SER A 80 -7.12 1.36 9.65
C SER A 80 -8.06 0.94 10.76
N VAL A 81 -9.30 0.61 10.43
CA VAL A 81 -10.33 0.23 11.42
C VAL A 81 -10.97 -1.09 11.03
N GLU A 82 -10.88 -2.06 11.92
CA GLU A 82 -11.59 -3.34 11.81
C GLU A 82 -12.94 -3.21 12.50
N LEU A 83 -14.01 -3.00 11.72
CA LEU A 83 -15.34 -2.73 12.28
C LEU A 83 -16.00 -3.97 12.89
N ASN A 84 -15.72 -5.14 12.31
CA ASN A 84 -16.30 -6.41 12.74
C ASN A 84 -15.42 -7.59 12.30
N LEU A 85 -15.68 -8.77 12.89
CA LEU A 85 -15.08 -10.03 12.46
C LEU A 85 -16.05 -10.96 11.71
N SER A 86 -17.33 -10.55 11.55
CA SER A 86 -18.30 -11.31 10.76
C SER A 86 -18.02 -11.17 9.26
N CYS A 87 -18.15 -12.26 8.51
CA CYS A 87 -18.07 -12.28 7.07
C CYS A 87 -19.10 -13.25 6.49
N ASN A 88 -19.67 -12.92 5.35
CA ASN A 88 -20.60 -13.77 4.61
C ASN A 88 -19.89 -14.73 3.63
N LEU A 89 -18.56 -14.62 3.47
CA LEU A 89 -17.73 -15.57 2.72
C LEU A 89 -16.91 -16.48 3.63
N ARG A 90 -16.40 -17.58 3.06
CA ARG A 90 -15.61 -18.61 3.76
C ARG A 90 -14.27 -18.86 3.07
N CYS A 91 -13.54 -17.76 2.77
CA CYS A 91 -12.24 -17.85 2.09
C CYS A 91 -11.21 -18.60 2.95
N PRO A 92 -10.64 -19.72 2.48
CA PRO A 92 -9.73 -20.57 3.28
C PRO A 92 -8.41 -19.86 3.62
N TYR A 93 -7.94 -18.97 2.74
CA TYR A 93 -6.71 -18.17 2.94
C TYR A 93 -6.91 -16.92 3.82
N CYS A 94 -8.10 -16.70 4.38
CA CYS A 94 -8.37 -15.51 5.15
C CYS A 94 -7.55 -15.50 6.45
N TYR A 95 -6.75 -14.44 6.68
CA TYR A 95 -5.97 -14.30 7.91
C TYR A 95 -6.85 -14.18 9.18
N GLN A 96 -8.13 -13.90 9.02
CA GLN A 96 -9.14 -13.89 10.08
C GLN A 96 -9.89 -15.23 10.18
N SER A 97 -9.50 -16.24 9.41
CA SER A 97 -10.09 -17.59 9.49
C SER A 97 -9.99 -18.11 10.92
N GLY A 98 -11.09 -18.67 11.43
CA GLY A 98 -11.19 -19.09 12.84
C GLY A 98 -11.49 -17.96 13.84
N LYS A 99 -11.47 -16.69 13.44
CA LYS A 99 -11.80 -15.53 14.28
C LYS A 99 -13.17 -14.91 13.97
N HIS A 100 -13.98 -15.55 13.13
CA HIS A 100 -15.32 -15.08 12.75
C HIS A 100 -16.32 -15.29 13.92
N ASN A 101 -16.03 -14.65 15.06
CA ASN A 101 -16.81 -14.77 16.30
C ASN A 101 -17.97 -13.76 16.41
N GLY A 102 -18.23 -13.00 15.34
CA GLY A 102 -19.31 -12.00 15.34
C GLY A 102 -18.97 -10.71 16.10
N ASN A 103 -17.73 -10.53 16.57
CA ASN A 103 -17.36 -9.33 17.29
C ASN A 103 -17.54 -8.08 16.42
N ILE A 104 -18.21 -7.06 16.99
CA ILE A 104 -18.45 -5.76 16.37
C ILE A 104 -17.85 -4.70 17.30
N ILE A 105 -17.08 -3.78 16.76
CA ILE A 105 -16.47 -2.69 17.52
C ILE A 105 -17.53 -1.85 18.25
N LYS A 106 -17.24 -1.41 19.46
CA LYS A 106 -18.12 -0.56 20.24
C LYS A 106 -18.10 0.88 19.73
N ASP A 107 -19.23 1.58 19.86
CA ASP A 107 -19.31 3.00 19.48
C ASP A 107 -18.40 3.87 20.36
N SER A 108 -18.20 3.48 21.63
CA SER A 108 -17.25 4.14 22.53
C SER A 108 -15.82 4.14 21.99
N ASP A 109 -15.39 3.03 21.36
CA ASP A 109 -14.04 2.89 20.82
C ASP A 109 -13.87 3.70 19.53
N LEU A 110 -14.92 3.75 18.70
CA LEU A 110 -14.95 4.64 17.51
C LEU A 110 -14.93 6.12 17.90
N ASN A 111 -15.67 6.51 18.97
CA ASN A 111 -15.64 7.87 19.49
C ASN A 111 -14.24 8.21 20.05
N SER A 112 -13.62 7.28 20.78
CA SER A 112 -12.23 7.46 21.25
C SER A 112 -11.25 7.64 20.09
N LEU A 113 -11.45 6.95 18.96
CA LEU A 113 -10.63 7.16 17.78
C LEU A 113 -10.85 8.53 17.13
N CYS A 114 -12.09 9.04 17.09
CA CYS A 114 -12.36 10.41 16.66
C CYS A 114 -11.63 11.44 17.54
N ASP A 115 -11.64 11.24 18.87
CA ASP A 115 -10.91 12.10 19.80
C ASP A 115 -9.39 11.97 19.62
N TYR A 116 -8.89 10.76 19.32
CA TYR A 116 -7.50 10.52 18.97
C TYR A 116 -7.06 11.37 17.78
N ILE A 117 -7.83 11.31 16.67
CA ILE A 117 -7.53 12.06 15.44
C ILE A 117 -7.46 13.57 15.71
N LYS A 118 -8.40 14.11 16.48
CA LYS A 118 -8.40 15.54 16.88
C LYS A 118 -7.18 15.91 17.74
N LYS A 119 -6.80 15.06 18.69
CA LYS A 119 -5.61 15.26 19.53
C LYS A 119 -4.33 15.17 18.71
N VAL A 120 -4.20 14.19 17.83
CA VAL A 120 -3.04 14.07 16.93
C VAL A 120 -2.89 15.34 16.10
N TYR A 121 -3.97 15.88 15.53
CA TYR A 121 -3.90 17.09 14.74
C TYR A 121 -3.36 18.30 15.55
N LYS A 122 -3.74 18.42 16.82
CA LYS A 122 -3.24 19.49 17.71
C LYS A 122 -1.75 19.35 18.02
N ILE A 123 -1.25 18.12 18.14
CA ILE A 123 0.17 17.82 18.44
C ILE A 123 1.02 17.95 17.18
N GLN A 124 0.57 17.37 16.08
CA GLN A 124 1.24 17.31 14.79
C GLN A 124 0.21 17.51 13.68
N PRO A 125 0.01 18.75 13.20
CA PRO A 125 -0.91 19.01 12.09
C PRO A 125 -0.56 18.19 10.84
N PHE A 126 -1.58 17.64 10.21
CA PHE A 126 -1.47 16.87 8.96
C PHE A 126 -2.49 17.38 7.95
N THR A 127 -2.21 17.17 6.66
CA THR A 127 -3.03 17.67 5.55
C THR A 127 -4.01 16.64 5.01
N ASP A 128 -3.75 15.35 5.26
CA ASP A 128 -4.53 14.26 4.70
C ASP A 128 -4.81 13.18 5.76
N LEU A 129 -6.08 12.80 5.90
CA LEU A 129 -6.51 11.63 6.66
C LEU A 129 -6.91 10.52 5.69
N TYR A 130 -6.19 9.40 5.75
CA TYR A 130 -6.54 8.16 5.06
C TYR A 130 -7.21 7.22 6.06
N LEU A 131 -8.54 7.11 5.97
CA LEU A 131 -9.32 6.22 6.81
C LEU A 131 -9.64 4.94 6.04
N LYS A 132 -9.01 3.84 6.44
CA LYS A 132 -9.22 2.53 5.84
C LYS A 132 -10.16 1.69 6.69
N ILE A 133 -11.30 1.36 6.13
CA ILE A 133 -12.31 0.49 6.74
C ILE A 133 -12.10 -0.94 6.25
N LEU A 134 -12.01 -1.86 7.18
CA LEU A 134 -11.87 -3.29 6.94
C LEU A 134 -12.61 -4.09 8.03
N GLY A 135 -12.55 -5.41 7.95
CA GLY A 135 -13.15 -6.31 8.92
C GLY A 135 -13.18 -7.73 8.37
N GLY A 136 -14.13 -8.54 8.80
CA GLY A 136 -14.59 -9.69 8.05
C GLY A 136 -15.20 -9.20 6.74
N GLU A 137 -16.43 -8.72 6.79
CA GLU A 137 -17.04 -7.91 5.73
C GLU A 137 -17.66 -6.65 6.39
N PRO A 138 -17.06 -5.45 6.15
CA PRO A 138 -17.50 -4.23 6.84
C PRO A 138 -18.91 -3.78 6.44
N THR A 139 -19.39 -4.15 5.25
CA THR A 139 -20.74 -3.78 4.80
C THR A 139 -21.87 -4.46 5.57
N LEU A 140 -21.59 -5.54 6.31
CA LEU A 140 -22.54 -6.19 7.20
C LEU A 140 -22.97 -5.29 8.38
N VAL A 141 -22.15 -4.30 8.73
CA VAL A 141 -22.44 -3.33 9.80
C VAL A 141 -22.58 -1.91 9.25
N TRP A 142 -23.29 -1.77 8.12
CA TRP A 142 -23.39 -0.56 7.31
C TRP A 142 -23.71 0.72 8.08
N ASN A 143 -24.71 0.71 8.96
CA ASN A 143 -25.08 1.90 9.71
C ASN A 143 -23.93 2.44 10.56
N LYS A 144 -23.16 1.54 11.17
CA LYS A 144 -21.97 1.87 11.96
C LYS A 144 -20.85 2.40 11.06
N LEU A 145 -20.59 1.72 9.93
CA LEU A 145 -19.64 2.14 8.92
C LEU A 145 -19.93 3.57 8.46
N LYS A 146 -21.14 3.80 7.97
CA LYS A 146 -21.56 5.10 7.43
C LYS A 146 -21.42 6.21 8.46
N LYS A 147 -22.03 6.02 9.65
CA LYS A 147 -21.97 7.01 10.73
C LYS A 147 -20.52 7.37 11.07
N PHE A 148 -19.66 6.38 11.24
CA PHE A 148 -18.26 6.60 11.57
C PHE A 148 -17.49 7.35 10.47
N CYS A 149 -17.74 7.04 9.19
CA CYS A 149 -17.15 7.77 8.07
C CYS A 149 -17.63 9.23 8.02
N GLU A 150 -18.92 9.48 8.26
CA GLU A 150 -19.50 10.84 8.32
C GLU A 150 -18.94 11.65 9.49
N ASP A 151 -18.75 11.03 10.66
CA ASP A 151 -18.15 11.69 11.83
C ASP A 151 -16.71 12.13 11.53
N ASN A 152 -15.90 11.27 10.87
CA ASN A 152 -14.53 11.61 10.49
C ASN A 152 -14.48 12.64 9.35
N LYS A 153 -15.40 12.59 8.38
CA LYS A 153 -15.51 13.61 7.34
C LYS A 153 -15.76 14.99 7.96
N ARG A 154 -16.70 15.09 8.93
CA ARG A 154 -16.97 16.36 9.64
C ARG A 154 -15.74 16.87 10.41
N ILE A 155 -14.99 16.00 11.07
CA ILE A 155 -13.74 16.36 11.72
C ILE A 155 -12.76 16.95 10.69
N CYS A 156 -12.60 16.30 9.55
CA CYS A 156 -11.70 16.77 8.50
C CYS A 156 -12.14 18.12 7.93
N GLU A 157 -13.43 18.35 7.73
CA GLU A 157 -13.99 19.63 7.29
C GLU A 157 -13.71 20.74 8.32
N GLU A 158 -13.89 20.46 9.63
CA GLU A 158 -13.61 21.41 10.73
C GLU A 158 -12.15 21.87 10.76
N TYR A 159 -11.20 20.97 10.46
CA TYR A 159 -9.78 21.26 10.53
C TYR A 159 -9.11 21.55 9.17
N GLY A 160 -9.86 21.57 8.07
CA GLY A 160 -9.33 21.80 6.73
C GLY A 160 -8.45 20.66 6.22
N ILE A 161 -8.72 19.41 6.65
CA ILE A 161 -7.99 18.20 6.29
C ILE A 161 -8.66 17.54 5.07
N ARG A 162 -7.90 17.07 4.10
CA ARG A 162 -8.42 16.25 3.01
C ARG A 162 -8.75 14.85 3.53
N PHE A 163 -9.99 14.44 3.34
CA PHE A 163 -10.47 13.12 3.78
C PHE A 163 -10.44 12.11 2.64
N HIS A 164 -9.78 10.98 2.86
CA HIS A 164 -9.70 9.86 1.92
C HIS A 164 -10.28 8.61 2.56
N LEU A 165 -11.41 8.14 2.02
CA LEU A 165 -12.07 6.93 2.49
C LEU A 165 -11.61 5.72 1.67
N LEU A 166 -11.05 4.72 2.33
CA LEU A 166 -10.66 3.44 1.74
C LEU A 166 -11.52 2.33 2.32
N ILE A 167 -12.13 1.50 1.49
CA ILE A 167 -12.99 0.40 1.93
C ILE A 167 -12.48 -0.91 1.32
N ASP A 168 -12.01 -1.82 2.18
CA ASP A 168 -11.71 -3.19 1.78
C ASP A 168 -12.98 -4.02 1.98
N THR A 169 -13.59 -4.47 0.90
CA THR A 169 -14.84 -5.26 0.90
C THR A 169 -14.73 -6.46 -0.02
N ASN A 170 -15.49 -7.51 0.26
CA ASN A 170 -15.58 -8.64 -0.64
C ASN A 170 -16.46 -8.36 -1.88
N GLY A 171 -17.16 -7.23 -1.90
CA GLY A 171 -17.96 -6.77 -3.05
C GLY A 171 -19.29 -7.47 -3.26
N THR A 172 -19.74 -8.32 -2.35
CA THR A 172 -21.02 -9.05 -2.50
C THR A 172 -22.25 -8.22 -2.12
N ILE A 173 -22.09 -7.23 -1.23
CA ILE A 173 -23.18 -6.41 -0.69
C ILE A 173 -22.88 -4.94 -0.98
N ILE A 174 -23.68 -4.33 -1.87
CA ILE A 174 -23.47 -2.96 -2.35
C ILE A 174 -24.72 -2.07 -2.34
N ASP A 175 -25.83 -2.59 -1.87
CA ASP A 175 -27.17 -1.99 -2.04
C ASP A 175 -27.27 -0.54 -1.51
N ARG A 176 -26.44 -0.20 -0.53
CA ARG A 176 -26.43 1.10 0.13
C ARG A 176 -25.26 2.01 -0.25
N PHE A 177 -24.44 1.65 -1.22
CA PHE A 177 -23.24 2.44 -1.59
C PHE A 177 -23.59 3.83 -2.14
N THR A 178 -24.79 4.04 -2.69
CA THR A 178 -25.27 5.38 -3.08
C THR A 178 -25.26 6.37 -1.92
N GLU A 179 -25.32 5.91 -0.66
CA GLU A 179 -25.22 6.75 0.52
C GLU A 179 -23.83 7.36 0.74
N LEU A 180 -22.81 6.91 -0.02
CA LEU A 180 -21.46 7.44 0.01
C LEU A 180 -21.20 8.54 -1.04
N LYS A 181 -22.22 8.97 -1.79
CA LYS A 181 -22.07 9.93 -2.91
C LYS A 181 -21.44 11.27 -2.52
N ASP A 182 -21.59 11.66 -1.26
CA ASP A 182 -21.09 12.94 -0.75
C ASP A 182 -19.62 12.89 -0.27
N PHE A 183 -18.95 11.74 -0.44
CA PHE A 183 -17.53 11.60 -0.19
C PHE A 183 -16.72 11.85 -1.49
N ASP A 184 -15.84 12.85 -1.49
CA ASP A 184 -15.09 13.26 -2.69
C ASP A 184 -14.00 12.27 -3.10
N SER A 185 -13.41 11.55 -2.14
CA SER A 185 -12.33 10.61 -2.37
C SER A 185 -12.64 9.25 -1.75
N ILE A 186 -13.06 8.30 -2.59
CA ILE A 186 -13.33 6.91 -2.18
C ILE A 186 -12.48 5.97 -3.02
N LEU A 187 -11.84 5.01 -2.33
CA LEU A 187 -11.15 3.90 -2.95
C LEU A 187 -11.69 2.58 -2.41
N PHE A 188 -12.23 1.74 -3.28
CA PHE A 188 -12.62 0.37 -2.95
C PHE A 188 -11.49 -0.59 -3.32
N THR A 189 -11.18 -1.51 -2.43
CA THR A 189 -10.32 -2.66 -2.73
C THR A 189 -11.18 -3.92 -2.68
N ILE A 190 -11.32 -4.59 -3.83
CA ILE A 190 -12.18 -5.76 -3.98
C ILE A 190 -11.33 -6.94 -4.48
N PRO A 191 -11.19 -8.01 -3.67
CA PRO A 191 -10.42 -9.18 -4.10
C PRO A 191 -11.17 -9.98 -5.18
N VAL A 192 -10.53 -10.17 -6.33
CA VAL A 192 -11.03 -11.01 -7.44
C VAL A 192 -9.84 -11.78 -8.03
N THR A 193 -10.05 -13.05 -8.37
CA THR A 193 -9.09 -13.86 -9.13
C THR A 193 -9.75 -14.44 -10.39
N TYR A 194 -9.04 -15.23 -11.18
CA TYR A 194 -9.62 -15.88 -12.35
C TYR A 194 -10.79 -16.80 -11.94
N GLN A 195 -11.92 -16.76 -12.64
CA GLN A 195 -13.21 -17.30 -12.21
C GLN A 195 -13.14 -18.71 -11.65
N GLN A 196 -12.47 -19.63 -12.35
CA GLN A 196 -12.39 -21.04 -11.91
C GLN A 196 -11.71 -21.24 -10.54
N PHE A 197 -10.80 -20.34 -10.14
CA PHE A 197 -10.15 -20.37 -8.82
C PHE A 197 -10.95 -19.52 -7.82
N HIS A 198 -11.50 -18.41 -8.28
CA HIS A 198 -12.31 -17.53 -7.46
C HIS A 198 -13.44 -18.29 -6.79
N ASP A 199 -14.26 -18.99 -7.58
CA ASP A 199 -15.45 -19.68 -7.10
C ASP A 199 -15.16 -20.89 -6.21
N LYS A 200 -13.92 -21.45 -6.27
CA LYS A 200 -13.47 -22.49 -5.33
C LYS A 200 -13.12 -21.94 -3.94
N VAL A 201 -12.55 -20.75 -3.88
CA VAL A 201 -11.97 -20.20 -2.65
C VAL A 201 -12.76 -19.03 -2.07
N ARG A 202 -13.60 -18.36 -2.86
CA ARG A 202 -14.42 -17.23 -2.44
C ARG A 202 -15.91 -17.54 -2.61
N CYS A 203 -16.34 -18.55 -1.86
CA CYS A 203 -17.74 -18.99 -1.84
C CYS A 203 -18.46 -18.46 -0.60
N ASP A 204 -19.79 -18.43 -0.70
CA ASP A 204 -20.68 -18.17 0.42
C ASP A 204 -20.71 -19.36 1.41
N SER A 205 -21.53 -19.24 2.46
CA SER A 205 -21.69 -20.29 3.47
C SER A 205 -22.34 -21.57 2.94
N LYS A 206 -22.94 -21.54 1.73
CA LYS A 206 -23.56 -22.67 1.06
C LYS A 206 -22.66 -23.29 -0.01
N GLY A 207 -21.45 -22.74 -0.22
CA GLY A 207 -20.50 -23.18 -1.24
C GLY A 207 -20.76 -22.61 -2.63
N ASN A 208 -21.65 -21.63 -2.80
CA ASN A 208 -21.88 -21.00 -4.10
C ASN A 208 -20.75 -20.04 -4.43
N GLY A 209 -20.26 -20.09 -5.68
CA GLY A 209 -19.29 -19.15 -6.20
C GLY A 209 -19.83 -17.71 -6.26
N THR A 210 -18.94 -16.73 -6.16
CA THR A 210 -19.34 -15.31 -6.09
C THR A 210 -18.77 -14.45 -7.21
N TYR A 211 -18.05 -15.04 -8.16
CA TYR A 211 -17.36 -14.30 -9.22
C TYR A 211 -18.29 -13.38 -10.01
N ASP A 212 -19.34 -13.94 -10.64
CA ASP A 212 -20.23 -13.19 -11.51
C ASP A 212 -21.01 -12.10 -10.74
N LEU A 213 -21.41 -12.40 -9.50
CA LEU A 213 -22.03 -11.41 -8.61
C LEU A 213 -21.09 -10.22 -8.35
N ILE A 214 -19.83 -10.49 -8.00
CA ILE A 214 -18.87 -9.45 -7.66
C ILE A 214 -18.51 -8.62 -8.91
N ILE A 215 -18.31 -9.23 -10.07
CA ILE A 215 -18.06 -8.51 -11.32
C ILE A 215 -19.24 -7.59 -11.69
N SER A 216 -20.48 -8.10 -11.58
CA SER A 216 -21.69 -7.28 -11.77
C SER A 216 -21.72 -6.11 -10.78
N ASN A 217 -21.42 -6.38 -9.51
CA ASN A 217 -21.44 -5.36 -8.46
C ASN A 217 -20.35 -4.30 -8.66
N ILE A 218 -19.15 -4.66 -9.12
CA ILE A 218 -18.09 -3.70 -9.45
C ILE A 218 -18.57 -2.69 -10.50
N ASN A 219 -19.23 -3.14 -11.58
CA ASN A 219 -19.83 -2.26 -12.57
C ASN A 219 -20.90 -1.34 -11.96
N LYS A 220 -21.76 -1.89 -11.09
CA LYS A 220 -22.79 -1.09 -10.39
C LYS A 220 -22.17 -0.05 -9.46
N ILE A 221 -21.11 -0.39 -8.70
CA ILE A 221 -20.40 0.57 -7.86
C ILE A 221 -19.88 1.74 -8.71
N LYS A 222 -19.25 1.46 -9.86
CA LYS A 222 -18.74 2.50 -10.73
C LYS A 222 -19.82 3.42 -11.28
N ASN A 223 -21.00 2.86 -11.57
CA ASN A 223 -22.17 3.64 -12.02
C ASN A 223 -22.77 4.50 -10.87
N MET A 224 -22.88 3.94 -9.67
CA MET A 224 -23.39 4.65 -8.48
C MET A 224 -22.44 5.75 -8.00
N LEU A 225 -21.15 5.50 -8.08
CA LEU A 225 -20.08 6.37 -7.55
C LEU A 225 -19.01 6.61 -8.65
N PRO A 226 -19.30 7.39 -9.69
CA PRO A 226 -18.41 7.54 -10.86
C PRO A 226 -17.01 8.06 -10.53
N LYS A 227 -16.88 8.89 -9.50
CA LYS A 227 -15.59 9.44 -9.03
C LYS A 227 -14.76 8.45 -8.22
N SER A 228 -15.35 7.35 -7.74
CA SER A 228 -14.62 6.38 -6.93
C SER A 228 -13.54 5.66 -7.73
N LYS A 229 -12.45 5.35 -7.05
CA LYS A 229 -11.40 4.46 -7.57
C LYS A 229 -11.70 3.04 -7.11
N ILE A 230 -11.49 2.06 -7.99
CA ILE A 230 -11.68 0.64 -7.67
C ILE A 230 -10.38 -0.08 -7.99
N VAL A 231 -9.80 -0.68 -6.97
CA VAL A 231 -8.63 -1.56 -7.09
C VAL A 231 -9.10 -3.00 -6.99
N ILE A 232 -8.88 -3.76 -8.03
CA ILE A 232 -9.09 -5.20 -8.02
C ILE A 232 -7.84 -5.85 -7.46
N ARG A 233 -7.98 -6.55 -6.33
CA ARG A 233 -6.86 -7.22 -5.67
C ARG A 233 -6.79 -8.67 -6.12
N PHE A 234 -5.75 -9.02 -6.85
CA PHE A 234 -5.46 -10.40 -7.21
C PHE A 234 -4.59 -11.04 -6.11
N ASN A 235 -5.18 -11.93 -5.32
CA ASN A 235 -4.44 -12.70 -4.32
C ASN A 235 -3.73 -13.86 -5.02
N VAL A 236 -2.40 -13.83 -4.97
CA VAL A 236 -1.53 -14.74 -5.75
C VAL A 236 -1.18 -15.97 -4.94
N ASP A 237 -1.37 -17.13 -5.56
CA ASP A 237 -0.87 -18.44 -5.11
C ASP A 237 -0.31 -19.25 -6.30
N LYS A 238 0.30 -20.43 -6.03
CA LYS A 238 0.89 -21.26 -7.08
C LYS A 238 -0.10 -21.76 -8.12
N ASP A 239 -1.37 -21.91 -7.73
CA ASP A 239 -2.39 -22.49 -8.59
C ASP A 239 -2.94 -21.46 -9.57
N ASN A 240 -2.97 -20.17 -9.17
CA ASN A 240 -3.55 -19.10 -9.97
C ASN A 240 -2.54 -18.18 -10.67
N ILE A 241 -1.27 -18.18 -10.27
CA ILE A 241 -0.23 -17.29 -10.80
C ILE A 241 -0.12 -17.33 -12.34
N ASN A 242 -0.20 -18.53 -12.93
CA ASN A 242 -0.10 -18.74 -14.37
C ASN A 242 -1.36 -18.27 -15.15
N TYR A 243 -2.45 -17.98 -14.44
CA TYR A 243 -3.71 -17.52 -15.03
C TYR A 243 -3.90 -15.99 -14.90
N PHE A 244 -2.90 -15.28 -14.45
CA PHE A 244 -3.00 -13.83 -14.23
C PHE A 244 -3.34 -13.08 -15.53
N GLU A 245 -2.69 -13.41 -16.65
CA GLU A 245 -3.00 -12.76 -17.94
C GLU A 245 -4.42 -13.08 -18.43
N ASN A 246 -4.89 -14.33 -18.23
CA ASN A 246 -6.28 -14.71 -18.56
C ASN A 246 -7.26 -13.90 -17.69
N PHE A 247 -6.97 -13.75 -16.41
CA PHE A 247 -7.74 -12.90 -15.50
C PHE A 247 -7.78 -11.44 -15.96
N LEU A 248 -6.65 -10.85 -16.38
CA LEU A 248 -6.60 -9.48 -16.87
C LEU A 248 -7.46 -9.29 -18.14
N LYS A 249 -7.41 -10.23 -19.09
CA LYS A 249 -8.25 -10.22 -20.29
C LYS A 249 -9.73 -10.28 -19.93
N ASP A 250 -10.08 -11.17 -19.01
CA ASP A 250 -11.46 -11.39 -18.59
C ASP A 250 -12.05 -10.14 -17.90
N ILE A 251 -11.36 -9.56 -16.91
CA ILE A 251 -11.84 -8.34 -16.25
C ILE A 251 -11.88 -7.13 -17.19
N LYS A 252 -10.93 -7.02 -18.14
CA LYS A 252 -10.94 -5.94 -19.14
C LYS A 252 -12.16 -6.05 -20.05
N GLN A 253 -12.61 -7.26 -20.36
CA GLN A 253 -13.80 -7.50 -21.20
C GLN A 253 -15.09 -7.28 -20.42
N LYS A 254 -15.15 -7.70 -19.14
CA LYS A 254 -16.38 -7.71 -18.33
C LYS A 254 -16.66 -6.39 -17.63
N LEU A 255 -15.64 -5.56 -17.39
CA LEU A 255 -15.81 -4.27 -16.72
C LEU A 255 -16.00 -3.14 -17.72
N SER A 256 -16.89 -2.21 -17.40
CA SER A 256 -17.22 -1.04 -18.21
C SER A 256 -16.19 0.09 -18.14
N PHE A 257 -15.09 -0.11 -17.39
CA PHE A 257 -14.01 0.86 -17.20
C PHE A 257 -12.66 0.12 -17.09
N LEU A 258 -11.55 0.85 -17.20
CA LEU A 258 -10.21 0.28 -16.98
C LEU A 258 -9.92 0.18 -15.47
N PRO A 259 -9.87 -1.05 -14.91
CA PRO A 259 -9.64 -1.22 -13.49
C PRO A 259 -8.16 -0.99 -13.11
N LEU A 260 -7.94 -0.55 -11.88
CA LEU A 260 -6.64 -0.65 -11.24
C LEU A 260 -6.48 -2.07 -10.68
N VAL A 261 -5.31 -2.70 -10.88
CA VAL A 261 -5.07 -4.08 -10.42
C VAL A 261 -3.89 -4.10 -9.46
N SER A 262 -4.09 -4.58 -8.24
CA SER A 262 -3.02 -4.87 -7.30
C SER A 262 -2.82 -6.37 -7.14
N VAL A 263 -1.60 -6.80 -6.91
CA VAL A 263 -1.28 -8.20 -6.60
C VAL A 263 -0.83 -8.32 -5.14
N ASN A 264 -1.37 -9.31 -4.45
CA ASN A 264 -1.04 -9.55 -3.04
C ASN A 264 -0.58 -10.99 -2.86
N TYR A 265 0.52 -11.14 -2.14
CA TYR A 265 0.98 -12.43 -1.67
C TYR A 265 0.05 -12.98 -0.59
N THR A 266 -0.43 -14.21 -0.78
CA THR A 266 -1.20 -14.93 0.23
C THR A 266 -0.25 -15.75 1.10
N ALA A 267 0.26 -15.14 2.19
CA ALA A 267 1.13 -15.85 3.11
C ALA A 267 0.36 -16.92 3.92
N GLU A 268 1.04 -17.98 4.29
CA GLU A 268 0.58 -18.94 5.30
C GLU A 268 0.60 -18.31 6.69
N LEU A 269 -0.41 -17.50 7.00
CA LEU A 269 -0.41 -16.75 8.26
C LEU A 269 -0.91 -17.56 9.47
N ASN A 270 -1.52 -18.73 9.25
CA ASN A 270 -2.20 -19.48 10.30
C ASN A 270 -1.69 -20.90 10.55
N GLY A 271 -0.57 -21.30 9.93
CA GLY A 271 -0.05 -22.68 10.09
C GLY A 271 -0.96 -23.77 9.51
N ASN A 272 -2.03 -23.40 8.78
CA ASN A 272 -2.86 -24.32 8.04
C ASN A 272 -2.17 -24.64 6.71
N ALA A 273 -1.28 -25.60 6.74
CA ALA A 273 -0.53 -26.10 5.57
C ALA A 273 -1.44 -26.59 4.42
N GLU A 274 -2.73 -26.82 4.66
CA GLU A 274 -3.69 -27.22 3.62
C GLU A 274 -3.94 -26.14 2.56
N PHE A 275 -3.68 -24.87 2.87
CA PHE A 275 -3.84 -23.74 1.96
C PHE A 275 -2.54 -22.96 1.78
N GLY A 276 -1.42 -23.59 2.04
CA GLY A 276 -0.12 -23.05 1.72
C GLY A 276 -0.07 -22.69 0.25
N THR A 277 0.34 -21.46 -0.03
CA THR A 277 0.38 -20.94 -1.39
C THR A 277 1.36 -21.71 -2.27
N GLY A 278 2.23 -22.54 -1.66
CA GLY A 278 3.32 -23.23 -2.33
C GLY A 278 4.25 -22.31 -3.13
N LEU A 279 4.09 -21.00 -2.94
CA LEU A 279 4.84 -19.93 -3.58
C LEU A 279 5.68 -19.24 -2.50
N THR A 280 6.99 -19.17 -2.71
CA THR A 280 7.85 -18.39 -1.81
C THR A 280 7.62 -16.89 -2.02
N TYR A 281 7.94 -16.11 -1.00
CA TYR A 281 7.86 -14.64 -1.13
C TYR A 281 8.81 -14.10 -2.21
N GLU A 282 9.98 -14.70 -2.37
CA GLU A 282 10.95 -14.36 -3.42
C GLU A 282 10.38 -14.62 -4.82
N GLU A 283 9.77 -15.79 -5.05
CA GLU A 283 9.10 -16.12 -6.32
C GLU A 283 7.98 -15.12 -6.62
N PHE A 284 7.15 -14.78 -5.61
CA PHE A 284 6.10 -13.77 -5.76
C PHE A 284 6.68 -12.40 -6.17
N VAL A 285 7.73 -11.93 -5.50
CA VAL A 285 8.33 -10.62 -5.80
C VAL A 285 8.94 -10.61 -7.19
N LYS A 286 9.69 -11.65 -7.55
CA LYS A 286 10.27 -11.79 -8.89
C LYS A 286 9.19 -11.79 -9.96
N TRP A 287 8.12 -12.53 -9.77
CA TRP A 287 7.00 -12.58 -10.69
C TRP A 287 6.25 -11.23 -10.75
N SER A 288 5.94 -10.63 -9.62
CA SER A 288 5.18 -9.37 -9.57
C SER A 288 5.93 -8.19 -10.18
N SER A 289 7.27 -8.14 -10.01
CA SER A 289 8.14 -7.09 -10.56
C SER A 289 8.48 -7.27 -12.06
N SER A 290 8.14 -8.41 -12.64
CA SER A 290 8.43 -8.71 -14.05
C SER A 290 7.17 -9.15 -14.81
N VAL A 291 6.77 -10.40 -14.70
CA VAL A 291 5.69 -11.00 -15.49
C VAL A 291 4.36 -10.28 -15.30
N ALA A 292 4.03 -9.90 -14.06
CA ALA A 292 2.76 -9.22 -13.80
C ALA A 292 2.71 -7.83 -14.41
N ILE A 293 3.81 -7.06 -14.35
CA ILE A 293 3.91 -5.75 -14.99
C ILE A 293 3.83 -5.88 -16.51
N ASP A 294 4.60 -6.80 -17.09
CA ASP A 294 4.62 -7.05 -18.52
C ASP A 294 3.22 -7.48 -19.04
N SER A 295 2.47 -8.25 -18.24
CA SER A 295 1.10 -8.64 -18.56
C SER A 295 0.13 -7.47 -18.54
N LEU A 296 0.21 -6.58 -17.55
CA LEU A 296 -0.59 -5.35 -17.50
C LEU A 296 -0.34 -4.47 -18.70
N LEU A 297 0.93 -4.23 -19.06
CA LEU A 297 1.32 -3.44 -20.23
C LEU A 297 0.79 -4.06 -21.53
N ARG A 298 0.97 -5.38 -21.72
CA ARG A 298 0.51 -6.11 -22.91
C ARG A 298 -1.00 -6.07 -23.09
N ILE A 299 -1.74 -6.15 -22.00
CA ILE A 299 -3.20 -6.09 -22.01
C ILE A 299 -3.69 -4.63 -22.13
N GLY A 300 -2.83 -3.63 -21.88
CA GLY A 300 -3.19 -2.21 -21.88
C GLY A 300 -4.03 -1.81 -20.67
N LEU A 301 -3.66 -2.31 -19.50
CA LEU A 301 -4.20 -1.90 -18.21
C LEU A 301 -3.19 -1.01 -17.47
N PRO A 302 -3.66 -0.11 -16.59
CA PRO A 302 -2.78 0.73 -15.79
C PRO A 302 -1.82 -0.11 -14.94
N VAL A 303 -0.53 0.23 -14.94
CA VAL A 303 0.45 -0.44 -14.09
C VAL A 303 0.38 0.18 -12.69
N THR A 304 -0.19 -0.56 -11.76
CA THR A 304 -0.34 -0.17 -10.34
C THR A 304 0.49 -1.04 -9.41
N ILE A 305 1.18 -2.04 -9.98
CA ILE A 305 2.07 -2.92 -9.25
C ILE A 305 3.41 -2.22 -9.13
N SER A 306 3.78 -1.88 -7.91
CA SER A 306 5.11 -1.36 -7.60
C SER A 306 5.75 -2.28 -6.57
N PRO A 307 6.94 -2.82 -6.83
CA PRO A 307 7.74 -3.48 -5.80
C PRO A 307 8.31 -2.46 -4.81
N ILE A 308 8.19 -1.17 -5.13
CA ILE A 308 8.58 -0.08 -4.26
C ILE A 308 7.50 0.04 -3.20
N ILE A 309 7.83 -0.33 -1.97
CA ILE A 309 7.02 0.04 -0.82
C ILE A 309 7.14 1.56 -0.72
N SER A 310 6.06 2.27 -0.97
CA SER A 310 6.03 3.71 -0.70
C SER A 310 6.28 3.90 0.80
N ILE A 311 7.46 4.38 1.12
CA ILE A 311 7.86 4.66 2.51
C ILE A 311 6.90 5.66 3.13
N GLU A 312 6.41 6.59 2.32
CA GLU A 312 5.47 7.62 2.72
C GLU A 312 4.10 7.08 3.14
N GLU A 313 3.73 5.89 2.70
CA GLU A 313 2.44 5.24 2.99
C GLU A 313 2.54 4.18 4.08
N CYS A 314 3.73 3.93 4.62
CA CYS A 314 3.91 2.93 5.64
C CYS A 314 3.33 3.40 6.99
N GLN A 315 2.22 2.80 7.42
CA GLN A 315 1.60 3.09 8.72
C GLN A 315 2.56 2.88 9.89
N PHE A 316 3.44 1.89 9.79
CA PHE A 316 4.40 1.56 10.86
C PHE A 316 5.41 2.69 11.10
N ARG A 317 5.80 3.42 10.04
CA ARG A 317 6.77 4.52 10.11
C ARG A 317 6.16 5.87 10.48
N SER A 318 4.86 6.02 10.35
CA SER A 318 4.17 7.21 10.82
C SER A 318 3.84 7.08 12.32
N ARG A 319 4.40 7.93 13.17
CA ARG A 319 4.26 7.87 14.64
C ARG A 319 2.81 7.67 15.07
N TYR A 320 1.89 8.45 14.54
CA TYR A 320 0.49 8.48 14.95
C TYR A 320 -0.45 7.61 14.10
N SER A 321 0.02 7.03 13.00
CA SER A 321 -0.80 6.09 12.23
C SER A 321 -0.96 4.77 12.99
N LEU A 322 -2.16 4.19 12.96
CA LEU A 322 -2.45 2.98 13.72
C LEU A 322 -3.56 2.14 13.07
N LYS A 323 -3.71 0.91 13.54
CA LYS A 323 -4.89 0.08 13.31
C LYS A 323 -5.69 -0.06 14.61
N LEU A 324 -6.99 0.21 14.53
CA LEU A 324 -7.96 -0.10 15.57
C LEU A 324 -8.62 -1.44 15.24
N PHE A 325 -8.59 -2.36 16.19
CA PHE A 325 -9.23 -3.68 16.09
C PHE A 325 -10.65 -3.64 16.64
N SER A 326 -11.45 -4.63 16.26
CA SER A 326 -12.85 -4.75 16.67
C SER A 326 -13.05 -4.97 18.17
N ASP A 327 -12.01 -5.33 18.90
CA ASP A 327 -12.01 -5.43 20.37
C ASP A 327 -11.63 -4.13 21.10
N GLY A 328 -11.44 -3.02 20.37
CA GLY A 328 -11.05 -1.72 20.89
C GLY A 328 -9.55 -1.54 21.15
N THR A 329 -8.74 -2.55 20.87
CA THR A 329 -7.29 -2.45 20.99
C THR A 329 -6.66 -1.83 19.73
N VAL A 330 -5.45 -1.29 19.88
CA VAL A 330 -4.69 -0.68 18.76
C VAL A 330 -3.38 -1.39 18.52
N GLY A 331 -3.00 -1.42 17.26
CA GLY A 331 -1.71 -1.90 16.79
C GLY A 331 -1.02 -0.88 15.90
N SER A 332 0.27 -1.03 15.69
CA SER A 332 1.11 -0.07 14.97
C SER A 332 0.83 0.00 13.46
N CYS A 333 0.28 -1.03 12.86
CA CYS A 333 -0.13 -1.06 11.45
C CYS A 333 -1.17 -2.14 11.14
N ALA A 334 -1.62 -2.24 9.89
CA ALA A 334 -2.60 -3.22 9.45
C ALA A 334 -2.18 -4.68 9.72
N MET A 335 -0.88 -4.97 9.80
CA MET A 335 -0.32 -6.31 10.05
C MET A 335 -0.08 -6.61 11.54
N SER A 336 -0.43 -5.70 12.45
CA SER A 336 -0.24 -5.85 13.90
C SER A 336 -1.13 -6.90 14.57
N PHE A 337 -1.87 -7.70 13.82
CA PHE A 337 -2.65 -8.79 14.39
C PHE A 337 -1.77 -9.89 15.04
N PHE A 338 -0.46 -9.88 14.81
CA PHE A 338 0.52 -10.72 15.49
C PHE A 338 1.08 -10.11 16.78
N ASP A 339 0.80 -8.83 17.06
CA ASP A 339 1.31 -8.17 18.25
C ASP A 339 0.71 -8.84 19.49
N LYS A 340 1.58 -9.29 20.42
CA LYS A 340 1.17 -9.93 21.67
C LYS A 340 0.63 -8.92 22.67
N GLU A 341 1.15 -7.70 22.66
CA GLU A 341 0.76 -6.62 23.57
C GLU A 341 0.06 -5.53 22.77
N ARG A 342 -1.18 -5.26 23.12
CA ARG A 342 -1.99 -4.21 22.52
C ARG A 342 -2.55 -3.30 23.61
N THR A 343 -2.70 -2.03 23.27
CA THR A 343 -3.25 -1.00 24.15
C THR A 343 -4.67 -0.67 23.74
N MET A 344 -5.56 -0.40 24.69
CA MET A 344 -6.91 0.10 24.39
C MET A 344 -6.83 1.50 23.81
N ILE A 345 -7.66 1.80 22.81
CA ILE A 345 -7.71 3.14 22.20
C ILE A 345 -8.05 4.22 23.23
N SER A 346 -8.93 3.92 24.18
CA SER A 346 -9.30 4.84 25.25
C SER A 346 -8.11 5.25 26.14
N ASP A 347 -7.20 4.31 26.41
CA ASP A 347 -6.02 4.57 27.22
C ASP A 347 -4.92 5.28 26.42
N LEU A 348 -4.79 4.95 25.15
CA LEU A 348 -3.91 5.66 24.23
C LEU A 348 -4.29 7.14 24.12
N VAL A 349 -5.59 7.44 24.01
CA VAL A 349 -6.11 8.82 23.95
C VAL A 349 -5.80 9.62 25.23
N LYS A 350 -5.86 8.99 26.39
CA LYS A 350 -5.54 9.64 27.69
C LYS A 350 -4.05 9.99 27.80
N SER A 351 -3.18 9.17 27.22
CA SER A 351 -1.72 9.25 27.36
C SER A 351 -0.98 9.75 26.12
N ILE A 352 -1.70 10.28 25.13
CA ILE A 352 -1.12 10.67 23.84
C ILE A 352 -0.05 11.74 23.94
N ASP A 353 -0.22 12.68 24.90
CA ASP A 353 0.71 13.78 25.17
C ASP A 353 1.88 13.37 26.07
N CYS A 354 1.88 12.13 26.56
CA CYS A 354 2.92 11.65 27.47
C CYS A 354 4.15 11.19 26.68
N GLU A 355 5.29 11.83 26.91
CA GLU A 355 6.57 11.43 26.28
C GLU A 355 6.97 9.98 26.62
N THR A 356 6.51 9.46 27.77
CA THR A 356 6.77 8.09 28.20
C THR A 356 5.76 7.08 27.68
N ASN A 357 4.88 7.44 26.76
CA ASN A 357 3.93 6.50 26.19
C ASN A 357 4.65 5.36 25.45
N THR A 358 4.57 4.18 26.02
CA THR A 358 5.29 2.98 25.55
C THR A 358 4.88 2.55 24.14
N PHE A 359 3.62 2.76 23.75
CA PHE A 359 3.15 2.44 22.38
C PHE A 359 3.93 3.24 21.34
N PHE A 360 4.03 4.56 21.51
CA PHE A 360 4.75 5.42 20.57
C PHE A 360 6.25 5.22 20.63
N GLN A 361 6.82 5.08 21.84
CA GLN A 361 8.26 4.80 22.01
C GLN A 361 8.66 3.48 21.35
N ASN A 362 7.88 2.41 21.54
CA ASN A 362 8.14 1.12 20.91
C ASN A 362 8.02 1.23 19.38
N LYS A 363 7.00 1.93 18.90
CA LYS A 363 6.81 2.15 17.48
C LYS A 363 7.97 2.94 16.86
N GLU A 364 8.41 4.03 17.48
CA GLU A 364 9.56 4.81 17.05
C GLU A 364 10.84 3.97 17.05
N LYS A 365 11.14 3.33 18.16
CA LYS A 365 12.33 2.47 18.29
C LYS A 365 12.37 1.37 17.23
N GLN A 366 11.22 0.77 16.91
CA GLN A 366 11.12 -0.25 15.87
C GLN A 366 11.14 0.34 14.46
N SER A 367 10.68 1.58 14.26
CA SER A 367 10.67 2.23 12.94
C SER A 367 12.00 2.88 12.59
N MET A 368 12.85 3.17 13.58
CA MET A 368 14.18 3.74 13.35
C MET A 368 15.05 2.74 12.58
N MET A 369 15.73 3.24 11.55
CA MET A 369 16.78 2.49 10.90
C MET A 369 18.00 2.46 11.80
N SER A 370 18.17 1.38 12.53
CA SER A 370 19.31 1.16 13.42
C SER A 370 20.52 0.55 12.72
N GLU A 371 20.35 0.08 11.48
CA GLU A 371 21.40 -0.64 10.78
C GLU A 371 22.24 0.31 9.93
N VAL A 372 23.50 0.44 10.28
CA VAL A 372 24.48 1.29 9.57
C VAL A 372 24.50 1.02 8.06
N GLN A 373 24.28 -0.24 7.66
CA GLN A 373 24.24 -0.63 6.25
C GLN A 373 23.06 0.02 5.51
N CYS A 374 21.90 0.16 6.17
CA CYS A 374 20.73 0.81 5.58
C CYS A 374 20.92 2.33 5.48
N LEU A 375 21.50 2.95 6.50
CA LEU A 375 21.78 4.39 6.50
C LEU A 375 22.73 4.84 5.38
N GLN A 376 23.61 3.93 4.94
CA GLN A 376 24.56 4.19 3.85
C GLN A 376 24.07 3.69 2.48
N CYS A 377 22.90 3.02 2.45
CA CYS A 377 22.41 2.35 1.25
C CYS A 377 21.85 3.33 0.22
N ALA A 378 22.33 3.25 -1.01
CA ALA A 378 21.82 4.03 -2.14
C ALA A 378 20.36 3.71 -2.52
N ASP A 379 19.84 2.55 -2.10
CA ASP A 379 18.49 2.08 -2.43
C ASP A 379 17.51 2.30 -1.29
N ILE A 380 17.89 3.03 -0.26
CA ILE A 380 17.08 3.19 0.95
C ILE A 380 15.68 3.76 0.66
N PHE A 381 15.58 4.70 -0.25
CA PHE A 381 14.31 5.33 -0.62
C PHE A 381 13.41 4.43 -1.49
N ILE A 382 13.97 3.41 -2.13
CA ILE A 382 13.21 2.40 -2.87
C ILE A 382 12.81 1.26 -1.93
N CYS A 383 13.78 0.79 -1.15
CA CYS A 383 13.62 -0.37 -0.29
C CYS A 383 12.87 -0.05 1.00
N GLY A 384 13.00 1.18 1.50
CA GLY A 384 12.42 1.61 2.77
C GLY A 384 12.99 0.93 4.02
N GLY A 385 14.06 0.15 3.88
CA GLY A 385 14.49 -0.78 4.91
C GLY A 385 13.50 -1.95 5.08
N THR A 386 13.91 -3.01 5.73
CA THR A 386 13.04 -4.17 5.99
C THR A 386 11.89 -3.81 6.94
N CYS A 387 10.72 -4.33 6.66
CA CYS A 387 9.64 -4.34 7.63
C CYS A 387 10.03 -5.22 8.83
N LYS A 388 10.09 -4.64 10.02
CA LYS A 388 10.51 -5.34 11.25
C LYS A 388 9.37 -6.10 11.95
N LEU A 389 8.21 -6.22 11.31
CA LEU A 389 7.09 -6.96 11.87
C LEU A 389 7.37 -8.47 11.90
N PRO A 390 6.88 -9.17 12.94
CA PRO A 390 7.11 -10.62 13.11
C PRO A 390 6.68 -11.47 11.92
N CYS A 391 5.67 -11.04 11.17
CA CYS A 391 5.20 -11.74 9.96
C CYS A 391 6.22 -11.78 8.83
N ILE A 392 7.18 -10.85 8.82
CA ILE A 392 8.25 -10.79 7.82
C ILE A 392 9.57 -11.29 8.44
N LYS A 393 9.72 -11.21 9.77
CA LYS A 393 10.86 -11.83 10.47
C LYS A 393 10.91 -13.35 10.33
N ALA A 394 9.77 -14.00 10.11
CA ALA A 394 9.72 -15.44 9.82
C ALA A 394 10.41 -15.79 8.48
N LEU A 395 10.69 -14.78 7.64
CA LEU A 395 11.35 -14.93 6.34
C LEU A 395 12.88 -14.67 6.39
N ASP A 396 13.46 -14.42 7.53
CA ASP A 396 14.88 -14.16 7.82
C ASP A 396 15.14 -12.72 8.33
N SER A 397 15.39 -12.59 9.64
CA SER A 397 15.39 -11.32 10.37
C SER A 397 16.58 -10.39 10.05
N ASP A 398 17.64 -10.92 9.43
CA ASP A 398 18.89 -10.18 9.20
C ASP A 398 19.18 -9.93 7.71
N ALA A 399 18.29 -10.37 6.83
CA ALA A 399 18.48 -10.20 5.41
C ALA A 399 18.15 -8.78 4.94
N CYS A 400 19.07 -8.19 4.21
CA CYS A 400 18.82 -6.99 3.43
C CYS A 400 17.62 -7.21 2.50
N ALA A 401 16.70 -6.25 2.40
CA ALA A 401 15.52 -6.35 1.54
C ALA A 401 15.88 -6.68 0.08
N LYS A 402 17.04 -6.25 -0.40
CA LYS A 402 17.58 -6.67 -1.72
C LYS A 402 17.78 -8.17 -1.83
N LYS A 403 18.20 -8.83 -0.74
CA LYS A 403 18.36 -10.28 -0.70
C LYS A 403 17.03 -10.99 -0.52
N LEU A 404 16.15 -10.42 0.31
CA LEU A 404 14.81 -10.97 0.54
C LEU A 404 13.90 -10.86 -0.67
N TYR A 405 14.00 -9.74 -1.41
CA TYR A 405 13.08 -9.49 -2.51
C TYR A 405 13.61 -9.97 -3.86
N GLY A 406 14.88 -10.44 -3.94
CA GLY A 406 15.46 -10.88 -5.21
C GLY A 406 15.33 -9.85 -6.35
N ILE A 407 15.00 -8.60 -5.98
CA ILE A 407 14.73 -7.55 -6.97
C ILE A 407 16.05 -7.10 -7.56
N SER A 408 16.29 -7.46 -8.80
CA SER A 408 17.16 -6.67 -9.64
C SER A 408 16.44 -5.34 -9.93
N LEU A 409 16.80 -4.31 -9.17
CA LEU A 409 16.34 -2.94 -9.47
C LEU A 409 16.70 -2.55 -10.90
N GLU A 410 17.76 -3.13 -11.43
CA GLU A 410 18.23 -2.97 -12.81
C GLU A 410 17.23 -3.51 -13.83
N GLU A 411 16.48 -4.55 -13.50
CA GLU A 411 15.40 -5.08 -14.35
C GLU A 411 14.08 -4.32 -14.17
N PHE A 412 13.81 -3.89 -12.96
CA PHE A 412 12.53 -3.26 -12.62
C PHE A 412 12.45 -1.78 -13.04
N ILE A 413 13.49 -0.99 -12.76
CA ILE A 413 13.46 0.45 -13.02
C ILE A 413 13.26 0.78 -14.51
N PRO A 414 13.83 0.06 -15.50
CA PRO A 414 13.53 0.29 -16.91
C PRO A 414 12.05 0.11 -17.23
N ARG A 415 11.40 -0.91 -16.67
CA ARG A 415 9.95 -1.13 -16.85
C ARG A 415 9.12 -0.01 -16.23
N PHE A 416 9.50 0.41 -15.04
CA PHE A 416 8.85 1.53 -14.34
C PHE A 416 9.10 2.88 -15.02
N ALA A 417 10.32 3.13 -15.49
CA ALA A 417 10.68 4.31 -16.27
C ALA A 417 9.88 4.40 -17.59
N PHE A 418 9.70 3.28 -18.26
CA PHE A 418 8.90 3.18 -19.46
C PHE A 418 7.43 3.51 -19.17
N VAL A 419 6.88 3.01 -18.08
CA VAL A 419 5.51 3.31 -17.63
C VAL A 419 5.34 4.78 -17.28
N LEU A 420 6.26 5.38 -16.53
CA LEU A 420 6.22 6.80 -16.21
C LEU A 420 6.36 7.68 -17.46
N HIS A 421 7.20 7.26 -18.41
CA HIS A 421 7.36 7.95 -19.68
C HIS A 421 6.05 7.93 -20.48
N ILE A 422 5.37 6.78 -20.57
CA ILE A 422 4.06 6.68 -21.21
C ILE A 422 3.01 7.54 -20.48
N LEU A 423 3.00 7.51 -19.13
CA LEU A 423 2.02 8.27 -18.35
C LEU A 423 2.18 9.79 -18.48
N GLN A 424 3.37 10.29 -18.82
CA GLN A 424 3.60 11.71 -19.12
C GLN A 424 2.99 12.15 -20.48
N PHE A 425 2.69 11.20 -21.37
CA PHE A 425 2.09 11.46 -22.68
C PHE A 425 0.59 11.12 -22.76
N ILE A 426 -0.02 10.69 -21.66
CA ILE A 426 -1.48 10.52 -21.58
C ILE A 426 -2.05 11.84 -21.03
N PRO A 427 -2.84 12.61 -21.82
CA PRO A 427 -3.40 13.89 -21.41
C PRO A 427 -4.37 13.75 -20.23
#